data_7443c19b0e965671b14b17b543327b43
#
_entry.id   7443c19b0e965671b14b17b543327b43
#
_cell.length_a   1.000
_cell.length_b   1.000
_cell.length_c   1.000
_cell.angle_alpha   90.00
_cell.angle_beta   90.00
_cell.angle_gamma   90.00
#
_symmetry.space_group_name_H-M   'P 1'
#
loop_
_entity.id
_entity.type
_entity.pdbx_description
1 polymer ?
#
loop_
_entity_poly.entity_id
_entity_poly.type
_entity_poly.pdbx_seq_one_letter_code
_entity_poly.pdbx_strand_id
1 'polypeptide(L)'
;DVALITFVPLALIIVHKLPKELGNYWLLKIVAMQTIAANLGSMLTPIGNPQNLYLYARAGMSAAELITLMLPYSATALILLLIWIQVAAAKAPHVCGSEKDKTLLGFSDRKELNMEYLAAYLILFTICLLTVARIIPYQIPLVLVLIYMLLRNRENISRVDSSLLATFIALFIFIGTLGRIPQFS
;
A
#
# COMPACT_ATOMS: atom_id res chain seq x y z
N ASP A 1 -1.28 1.97 -3.57
CA ASP A 1 -1.64 1.18 -4.78
C ASP A 1 -1.28 -0.30 -4.62
N VAL A 2 -0.05 -0.66 -4.20
CA VAL A 2 0.36 -2.07 -4.01
C VAL A 2 -0.54 -2.82 -3.04
N ALA A 3 -0.93 -2.20 -1.93
CA ALA A 3 -1.86 -2.79 -0.97
C ALA A 3 -3.20 -3.14 -1.61
N LEU A 4 -3.77 -2.26 -2.43
CA LEU A 4 -5.05 -2.50 -3.11
C LEU A 4 -4.95 -3.63 -4.14
N ILE A 5 -3.88 -3.66 -4.94
CA ILE A 5 -3.65 -4.73 -5.93
C ILE A 5 -3.57 -6.10 -5.25
N THR A 6 -3.04 -6.15 -4.03
CA THR A 6 -2.88 -7.41 -3.28
C THR A 6 -4.14 -7.80 -2.52
N PHE A 7 -4.71 -6.86 -1.76
CA PHE A 7 -5.78 -7.19 -0.80
C PHE A 7 -7.18 -7.19 -1.42
N VAL A 8 -7.44 -6.40 -2.46
CA VAL A 8 -8.77 -6.38 -3.09
C VAL A 8 -9.10 -7.74 -3.76
N PRO A 9 -8.23 -8.34 -4.58
CA PRO A 9 -8.51 -9.68 -5.14
C PRO A 9 -8.70 -10.74 -4.07
N LEU A 10 -7.89 -10.71 -3.00
CA LEU A 10 -8.02 -11.64 -1.89
C LEU A 10 -9.39 -11.49 -1.19
N ALA A 11 -9.81 -10.28 -0.91
CA ALA A 11 -11.11 -10.00 -0.31
C ALA A 11 -12.26 -10.44 -1.22
N LEU A 12 -12.16 -10.22 -2.54
CA LEU A 12 -13.15 -10.67 -3.49
C LEU A 12 -13.28 -12.20 -3.51
N ILE A 13 -12.17 -12.94 -3.46
CA ILE A 13 -12.19 -14.40 -3.35
C ILE A 13 -12.93 -14.85 -2.09
N ILE A 14 -12.68 -14.19 -0.96
CA ILE A 14 -13.37 -14.51 0.30
C ILE A 14 -14.86 -14.20 0.20
N VAL A 15 -15.23 -13.04 -0.31
CA VAL A 15 -16.62 -12.60 -0.45
C VAL A 15 -17.41 -13.53 -1.38
N HIS A 16 -16.80 -14.01 -2.47
CA HIS A 16 -17.45 -14.97 -3.38
C HIS A 16 -17.75 -16.35 -2.75
N LYS A 17 -17.05 -16.69 -1.65
CA LYS A 17 -17.32 -17.91 -0.89
C LYS A 17 -18.44 -17.76 0.14
N LEU A 18 -18.89 -16.53 0.41
CA LEU A 18 -20.00 -16.27 1.32
C LEU A 18 -21.35 -16.56 0.66
N PRO A 19 -22.40 -16.84 1.43
CA PRO A 19 -23.78 -16.92 0.93
C PRO A 19 -24.11 -15.67 0.13
N LYS A 20 -24.86 -15.81 -0.97
CA LYS A 20 -25.13 -14.71 -1.95
C LYS A 20 -25.61 -13.40 -1.30
N GLU A 21 -26.50 -13.48 -0.32
CA GLU A 21 -27.00 -12.28 0.36
C GLU A 21 -25.90 -11.56 1.14
N LEU A 22 -25.08 -12.31 1.87
CA LEU A 22 -23.97 -11.76 2.64
C LEU A 22 -22.83 -11.27 1.72
N GLY A 23 -22.54 -12.03 0.67
CA GLY A 23 -21.57 -11.64 -0.35
C GLY A 23 -21.92 -10.32 -1.03
N ASN A 24 -23.15 -10.17 -1.51
CA ASN A 24 -23.65 -8.93 -2.12
C ASN A 24 -23.61 -7.75 -1.14
N TYR A 25 -23.92 -7.99 0.13
CA TYR A 25 -23.86 -6.93 1.15
C TYR A 25 -22.45 -6.44 1.38
N TRP A 26 -21.45 -7.34 1.43
CA TRP A 26 -20.07 -7.00 1.76
C TRP A 26 -19.23 -6.56 0.55
N LEU A 27 -19.56 -6.98 -0.66
CA LEU A 27 -18.73 -6.78 -1.86
C LEU A 27 -18.24 -5.34 -2.01
N LEU A 28 -19.16 -4.38 -2.16
CA LEU A 28 -18.80 -2.97 -2.33
C LEU A 28 -18.22 -2.35 -1.05
N LYS A 29 -18.74 -2.75 0.11
CA LYS A 29 -18.28 -2.21 1.39
C LYS A 29 -16.84 -2.57 1.67
N ILE A 30 -16.44 -3.84 1.46
CA ILE A 30 -15.05 -4.28 1.68
C ILE A 30 -14.10 -3.56 0.73
N VAL A 31 -14.43 -3.45 -0.57
CA VAL A 31 -13.59 -2.75 -1.53
C VAL A 31 -13.46 -1.27 -1.16
N ALA A 32 -14.56 -0.60 -0.81
CA ALA A 32 -14.54 0.79 -0.38
C ALA A 32 -13.73 0.99 0.92
N MET A 33 -13.95 0.14 1.92
CA MET A 33 -13.21 0.20 3.19
C MET A 33 -11.71 -0.03 3.00
N GLN A 34 -11.32 -1.00 2.15
CA GLN A 34 -9.91 -1.25 1.82
C GLN A 34 -9.28 -0.06 1.08
N THR A 35 -10.01 0.54 0.14
CA THR A 35 -9.53 1.72 -0.60
C THR A 35 -9.30 2.89 0.34
N ILE A 36 -10.24 3.17 1.23
CA ILE A 36 -10.12 4.22 2.23
C ILE A 36 -8.98 3.92 3.21
N ALA A 37 -8.90 2.68 3.72
CA ALA A 37 -7.84 2.28 4.64
C ALA A 37 -6.45 2.42 4.02
N ALA A 38 -6.27 2.00 2.75
CA ALA A 38 -5.02 2.10 2.04
C ALA A 38 -4.58 3.56 1.83
N ASN A 39 -5.51 4.44 1.42
CA ASN A 39 -5.20 5.85 1.18
C ASN A 39 -4.94 6.61 2.49
N LEU A 40 -5.79 6.45 3.51
CA LEU A 40 -5.64 7.16 4.78
C LEU A 40 -4.46 6.61 5.61
N GLY A 41 -4.21 5.30 5.55
CA GLY A 41 -3.05 4.69 6.21
C GLY A 41 -1.74 5.09 5.55
N SER A 42 -1.70 5.21 4.22
CA SER A 42 -0.51 5.64 3.49
C SER A 42 -0.12 7.10 3.76
N MET A 43 -1.05 7.92 4.21
CA MET A 43 -0.85 9.33 4.52
C MET A 43 0.12 9.54 5.70
N LEU A 44 0.26 8.57 6.60
CA LEU A 44 1.04 8.70 7.83
C LEU A 44 2.55 8.79 7.59
N THR A 45 3.06 8.18 6.53
CA THR A 45 4.49 8.08 6.30
C THR A 45 4.94 8.71 4.97
N PRO A 46 6.19 9.20 4.88
CA PRO A 46 6.71 9.77 3.63
C PRO A 46 6.66 8.80 2.45
N ILE A 47 6.84 7.50 2.71
CA ILE A 47 6.87 6.44 1.68
C ILE A 47 5.50 5.82 1.39
N GLY A 48 4.46 6.23 2.11
CA GLY A 48 3.13 5.64 1.99
C GLY A 48 2.52 5.83 0.61
N ASN A 49 2.77 6.97 -0.02
CA ASN A 49 2.40 7.25 -1.40
C ASN A 49 3.38 8.27 -2.04
N PRO A 50 3.45 8.33 -3.38
CA PRO A 50 4.35 9.24 -4.08
C PRO A 50 4.09 10.72 -3.79
N GLN A 51 2.84 11.10 -3.55
CA GLN A 51 2.46 12.47 -3.22
C GLN A 51 3.07 12.90 -1.88
N ASN A 52 3.02 12.03 -0.88
CA ASN A 52 3.65 12.30 0.42
C ASN A 52 5.16 12.42 0.32
N LEU A 53 5.79 11.54 -0.48
CA LEU A 53 7.23 11.60 -0.71
C LEU A 53 7.65 12.92 -1.36
N TYR A 54 6.86 13.41 -2.33
CA TYR A 54 7.08 14.70 -2.96
C TYR A 54 6.94 15.85 -1.96
N LEU A 55 5.84 15.90 -1.20
CA LEU A 55 5.58 16.93 -0.19
C LEU A 55 6.67 16.93 0.88
N TYR A 56 7.05 15.76 1.37
CA TYR A 56 8.14 15.57 2.32
C TYR A 56 9.46 16.13 1.81
N ALA A 57 9.82 15.81 0.55
CA ALA A 57 11.03 16.30 -0.06
C ALA A 57 11.00 17.82 -0.27
N ARG A 58 9.87 18.38 -0.71
CA ARG A 58 9.70 19.81 -0.97
C ARG A 58 9.66 20.66 0.28
N ALA A 59 8.99 20.17 1.33
CA ALA A 59 8.87 20.89 2.61
C ALA A 59 10.18 20.91 3.42
N GLY A 60 11.15 20.07 3.09
CA GLY A 60 12.40 19.98 3.83
C GLY A 60 12.27 19.42 5.25
N MET A 61 11.10 18.90 5.62
CA MET A 61 10.78 18.34 6.93
C MET A 61 11.56 17.06 7.22
N SER A 62 11.73 16.73 8.50
CA SER A 62 12.16 15.40 8.91
C SER A 62 11.01 14.39 8.85
N ALA A 63 11.32 13.09 8.77
CA ALA A 63 10.29 12.05 8.78
C ALA A 63 9.47 12.06 10.08
N ALA A 64 10.10 12.37 11.21
CA ALA A 64 9.43 12.48 12.50
C ALA A 64 8.43 13.66 12.54
N GLU A 65 8.79 14.79 11.99
CA GLU A 65 7.89 15.96 11.89
C GLU A 65 6.66 15.65 11.03
N LEU A 66 6.86 15.01 9.87
CA LEU A 66 5.74 14.61 9.01
C LEU A 66 4.82 13.62 9.74
N ILE A 67 5.38 12.60 10.39
CA ILE A 67 4.59 11.60 11.14
C ILE A 67 3.81 12.29 12.25
N THR A 68 4.43 13.17 13.02
CA THR A 68 3.77 13.88 14.12
C THR A 68 2.64 14.77 13.61
N LEU A 69 2.85 15.43 12.47
CA LEU A 69 1.83 16.27 11.83
C LEU A 69 0.65 15.44 11.32
N MET A 70 0.91 14.27 10.71
CA MET A 70 -0.11 13.44 10.07
C MET A 70 -0.80 12.47 11.05
N LEU A 71 -0.19 12.20 12.20
CA LEU A 71 -0.70 11.25 13.19
C LEU A 71 -2.14 11.53 13.65
N PRO A 72 -2.53 12.76 14.03
CA PRO A 72 -3.91 13.03 14.48
C PRO A 72 -4.93 12.77 13.37
N TYR A 73 -4.61 13.10 12.12
CA TYR A 73 -5.51 12.86 10.97
C TYR A 73 -5.65 11.38 10.68
N SER A 74 -4.53 10.64 10.65
CA SER A 74 -4.53 9.20 10.43
C SER A 74 -5.22 8.44 11.56
N ALA A 75 -5.03 8.86 12.82
CA ALA A 75 -5.70 8.27 13.97
C ALA A 75 -7.22 8.51 13.93
N THR A 76 -7.65 9.72 13.61
CA THR A 76 -9.07 10.06 13.45
C THR A 76 -9.69 9.22 12.32
N ALA A 77 -9.01 9.12 11.19
CA ALA A 77 -9.47 8.33 10.05
C ALA A 77 -9.59 6.85 10.40
N LEU A 78 -8.63 6.30 11.15
CA LEU A 78 -8.68 4.91 11.64
C LEU A 78 -9.88 4.69 12.56
N ILE A 79 -10.12 5.59 13.51
CA ILE A 79 -11.26 5.50 14.43
C ILE A 79 -12.59 5.53 13.66
N LEU A 80 -12.74 6.45 12.71
CA LEU A 80 -13.95 6.55 11.89
C LEU A 80 -14.14 5.29 11.02
N LEU A 81 -13.07 4.74 10.47
CA LEU A 81 -13.13 3.51 9.70
C LEU A 81 -13.55 2.31 10.57
N LEU A 82 -13.01 2.19 11.79
CA LEU A 82 -13.40 1.15 12.73
C LEU A 82 -14.87 1.27 13.14
N ILE A 83 -15.36 2.48 13.42
CA ILE A 83 -16.77 2.73 13.69
C ILE A 83 -17.63 2.30 12.48
N TRP A 84 -17.22 2.66 11.27
CA TRP A 84 -17.96 2.27 10.07
C TRP A 84 -18.00 0.74 9.91
N ILE A 85 -16.88 0.04 10.12
CA ILE A 85 -16.84 -1.43 10.10
C ILE A 85 -17.81 -2.03 11.13
N GLN A 86 -17.81 -1.52 12.37
CA GLN A 86 -18.71 -1.97 13.44
C GLN A 86 -20.19 -1.78 13.05
N VAL A 87 -20.56 -0.59 12.54
CA VAL A 87 -21.92 -0.28 12.09
C VAL A 87 -22.32 -1.16 10.91
N ALA A 88 -21.41 -1.39 9.95
CA ALA A 88 -21.66 -2.25 8.81
C ALA A 88 -21.85 -3.71 9.24
N ALA A 89 -21.02 -4.19 10.18
CA ALA A 89 -21.13 -5.53 10.73
C ALA A 89 -22.44 -5.74 11.51
N ALA A 90 -22.86 -4.75 12.29
CA ALA A 90 -24.13 -4.81 13.04
C ALA A 90 -25.37 -4.84 12.12
N LYS A 91 -25.27 -4.29 10.91
CA LYS A 91 -26.33 -4.28 9.90
C LYS A 91 -26.24 -5.43 8.90
N ALA A 92 -25.24 -6.29 9.01
CA ALA A 92 -25.08 -7.42 8.11
C ALA A 92 -26.22 -8.43 8.27
N PRO A 93 -26.74 -9.02 7.18
CA PRO A 93 -27.78 -10.03 7.27
C PRO A 93 -27.27 -11.25 8.07
N HIS A 94 -28.06 -11.69 9.05
CA HIS A 94 -27.78 -12.89 9.81
C HIS A 94 -28.08 -14.11 8.94
N VAL A 95 -27.04 -14.69 8.36
CA VAL A 95 -27.14 -15.97 7.67
C VAL A 95 -26.85 -17.06 8.68
N CYS A 96 -27.84 -17.91 8.96
CA CYS A 96 -27.65 -19.08 9.80
C CYS A 96 -26.71 -20.06 9.05
N GLY A 97 -25.41 -19.97 9.35
CA GLY A 97 -24.37 -20.78 8.69
C GLY A 97 -24.47 -22.22 9.16
N SER A 98 -24.66 -23.14 8.22
CA SER A 98 -24.44 -24.58 8.48
C SER A 98 -22.98 -24.78 8.89
N GLU A 99 -22.75 -25.58 9.93
CA GLU A 99 -21.45 -25.88 10.56
C GLU A 99 -20.38 -26.49 9.59
N LYS A 100 -20.79 -26.77 8.33
CA LYS A 100 -19.94 -27.39 7.31
C LYS A 100 -18.93 -26.43 6.62
N ASP A 101 -19.04 -25.11 6.83
CA ASP A 101 -18.21 -24.14 6.13
C ASP A 101 -16.91 -23.74 6.85
N LYS A 102 -16.59 -24.33 8.01
CA LYS A 102 -15.35 -24.03 8.74
C LYS A 102 -14.07 -24.51 8.07
N THR A 103 -14.18 -25.29 7.01
CA THR A 103 -13.01 -25.92 6.33
C THR A 103 -12.55 -25.15 5.07
N LEU A 104 -13.14 -24.00 4.77
CA LEU A 104 -12.91 -23.31 3.50
C LEU A 104 -11.70 -22.34 3.49
N LEU A 105 -10.99 -22.18 4.60
CA LEU A 105 -9.73 -21.46 4.64
C LEU A 105 -8.52 -22.40 4.46
N GLY A 106 -8.63 -23.30 3.49
CA GLY A 106 -7.48 -24.08 3.02
C GLY A 106 -6.48 -23.16 2.32
N PHE A 107 -5.67 -22.45 3.09
CA PHE A 107 -4.38 -21.92 2.60
C PHE A 107 -3.42 -23.10 2.43
N SER A 108 -3.73 -23.94 1.44
CA SER A 108 -2.88 -25.06 1.05
C SER A 108 -2.16 -24.67 -0.26
N ASP A 109 -1.24 -23.77 -0.16
CA ASP A 109 -0.04 -23.71 -0.98
C ASP A 109 0.99 -22.86 -0.21
N ARG A 110 1.60 -23.48 0.78
CA ARG A 110 2.88 -22.98 1.29
C ARG A 110 3.91 -23.23 0.19
N LYS A 111 3.98 -22.30 -0.78
CA LYS A 111 5.18 -22.13 -1.55
C LYS A 111 6.27 -21.87 -0.52
N GLU A 112 7.21 -22.81 -0.38
CA GLU A 112 8.31 -22.67 0.57
C GLU A 112 8.96 -21.31 0.32
N LEU A 113 8.82 -20.43 1.31
CA LEU A 113 9.46 -19.13 1.32
C LEU A 113 10.98 -19.39 1.35
N ASN A 114 11.62 -19.18 0.21
CA ASN A 114 13.06 -19.29 0.14
C ASN A 114 13.67 -18.17 1.02
N MET A 115 14.15 -18.56 2.20
CA MET A 115 14.64 -17.63 3.24
C MET A 115 15.74 -16.71 2.73
N GLU A 116 16.54 -17.16 1.76
CA GLU A 116 17.59 -16.32 1.15
C GLU A 116 17.02 -15.12 0.40
N TYR A 117 15.95 -15.34 -0.40
CA TYR A 117 15.28 -14.24 -1.12
C TYR A 117 14.59 -13.30 -0.14
N LEU A 118 13.93 -13.84 0.88
CA LEU A 118 13.28 -13.02 1.90
C LEU A 118 14.30 -12.11 2.62
N ALA A 119 15.43 -12.68 3.05
CA ALA A 119 16.49 -11.92 3.71
C ALA A 119 17.05 -10.81 2.80
N ALA A 120 17.32 -11.11 1.53
CA ALA A 120 17.82 -10.14 0.57
C ALA A 120 16.82 -8.97 0.35
N TYR A 121 15.52 -9.27 0.20
CA TYR A 121 14.50 -8.23 0.05
C TYR A 121 14.32 -7.39 1.32
N LEU A 122 14.42 -8.00 2.51
CA LEU A 122 14.36 -7.26 3.78
C LEU A 122 15.56 -6.33 3.95
N ILE A 123 16.76 -6.75 3.56
CA ILE A 123 17.96 -5.90 3.59
C ILE A 123 17.80 -4.72 2.63
N LEU A 124 17.39 -4.96 1.37
CA LEU A 124 17.16 -3.91 0.40
C LEU A 124 16.07 -2.94 0.86
N PHE A 125 14.99 -3.45 1.44
CA PHE A 125 13.92 -2.63 2.00
C PHE A 125 14.42 -1.74 3.15
N THR A 126 15.23 -2.29 4.06
CA THR A 126 15.83 -1.53 5.17
C THR A 126 16.74 -0.41 4.64
N ILE A 127 17.56 -0.67 3.62
CA ILE A 127 18.41 0.34 3.00
C ILE A 127 17.55 1.46 2.36
N CYS A 128 16.45 1.11 1.71
CA CYS A 128 15.50 2.08 1.18
C CYS A 128 14.87 2.94 2.28
N LEU A 129 14.50 2.35 3.43
CA LEU A 129 13.98 3.09 4.58
C LEU A 129 15.02 4.08 5.15
N LEU A 130 16.28 3.68 5.27
CA LEU A 130 17.37 4.54 5.70
C LEU A 130 17.61 5.71 4.73
N THR A 131 17.38 5.49 3.45
CA THR A 131 17.45 6.55 2.44
C THR A 131 16.32 7.56 2.59
N VAL A 132 15.10 7.10 2.83
CA VAL A 132 13.95 7.98 3.11
C VAL A 132 14.18 8.78 4.40
N ALA A 133 14.78 8.17 5.42
CA ALA A 133 15.21 8.86 6.64
C ALA A 133 16.38 9.85 6.43
N ARG A 134 16.88 10.01 5.18
CA ARG A 134 18.00 10.88 4.78
C ARG A 134 19.35 10.51 5.42
N ILE A 135 19.50 9.28 5.89
CA ILE A 135 20.76 8.76 6.46
C ILE A 135 21.72 8.34 5.35
N ILE A 136 21.17 7.79 4.25
CA ILE A 136 21.94 7.28 3.11
C ILE A 136 21.53 8.05 1.86
N PRO A 137 22.48 8.47 1.00
CA PRO A 137 22.14 9.13 -0.27
C PRO A 137 21.44 8.15 -1.24
N TYR A 138 20.47 8.65 -2.00
CA TYR A 138 19.58 7.85 -2.86
C TYR A 138 20.30 7.07 -3.97
N GLN A 139 21.51 7.46 -4.35
CA GLN A 139 22.30 6.78 -5.37
C GLN A 139 22.69 5.36 -4.96
N ILE A 140 22.97 5.14 -3.66
CA ILE A 140 23.40 3.84 -3.15
C ILE A 140 22.31 2.78 -3.29
N PRO A 141 21.08 2.95 -2.72
CA PRO A 141 20.04 1.95 -2.89
C PRO A 141 19.62 1.79 -4.36
N LEU A 142 19.61 2.86 -5.16
CA LEU A 142 19.29 2.77 -6.59
C LEU A 142 20.22 1.78 -7.30
N VAL A 143 21.54 1.96 -7.12
CA VAL A 143 22.54 1.09 -7.74
C VAL A 143 22.46 -0.33 -7.19
N LEU A 144 22.30 -0.52 -5.88
CA LEU A 144 22.19 -1.84 -5.26
C LEU A 144 20.95 -2.61 -5.76
N VAL A 145 19.79 -1.96 -5.79
CA VAL A 145 18.55 -2.57 -6.29
C VAL A 145 18.67 -2.95 -7.76
N LEU A 146 19.23 -2.04 -8.60
CA LEU A 146 19.43 -2.33 -10.02
C LEU A 146 20.39 -3.51 -10.24
N ILE A 147 21.52 -3.54 -9.54
CA ILE A 147 22.48 -4.64 -9.62
C ILE A 147 21.84 -5.94 -9.18
N TYR A 148 21.14 -5.95 -8.04
CA TYR A 148 20.47 -7.14 -7.53
C TYR A 148 19.43 -7.67 -8.50
N MET A 149 18.60 -6.80 -9.08
CA MET A 149 17.59 -7.17 -10.07
C MET A 149 18.22 -7.71 -11.37
N LEU A 150 19.27 -7.08 -11.86
CA LEU A 150 19.95 -7.51 -13.09
C LEU A 150 20.64 -8.87 -12.93
N LEU A 151 21.22 -9.13 -11.75
CA LEU A 151 21.99 -10.36 -11.53
C LEU A 151 21.10 -11.55 -11.15
N ARG A 152 20.03 -11.33 -10.38
CA ARG A 152 19.27 -12.42 -9.75
C ARG A 152 17.84 -12.57 -10.28
N ASN A 153 17.23 -11.52 -10.83
CA ASN A 153 15.78 -11.51 -11.13
C ASN A 153 15.44 -10.69 -12.40
N ARG A 154 16.07 -11.00 -13.51
CA ARG A 154 15.80 -10.32 -14.80
C ARG A 154 14.34 -10.38 -15.22
N GLU A 155 13.64 -11.48 -14.90
CA GLU A 155 12.21 -11.64 -15.22
C GLU A 155 11.32 -10.64 -14.48
N ASN A 156 11.70 -10.22 -13.27
CA ASN A 156 10.93 -9.25 -12.51
C ASN A 156 11.03 -7.82 -13.10
N ILE A 157 12.09 -7.51 -13.86
CA ILE A 157 12.21 -6.22 -14.54
C ILE A 157 11.14 -6.07 -15.62
N SER A 158 10.83 -7.12 -16.35
CA SER A 158 9.77 -7.09 -17.38
C SER A 158 8.36 -7.02 -16.78
N ARG A 159 8.20 -7.35 -15.50
CA ARG A 159 6.94 -7.28 -14.75
C ARG A 159 6.70 -5.92 -14.07
N VAL A 160 7.71 -5.05 -14.08
CA VAL A 160 7.55 -3.68 -13.57
C VAL A 160 6.57 -2.93 -14.47
N ASP A 161 5.54 -2.37 -13.87
CA ASP A 161 4.57 -1.54 -14.59
C ASP A 161 5.23 -0.23 -15.02
N SER A 162 5.79 -0.25 -16.23
CA SER A 162 6.44 0.91 -16.83
C SER A 162 5.47 2.07 -17.08
N SER A 163 4.17 1.79 -17.24
CA SER A 163 3.14 2.82 -17.39
C SER A 163 2.93 3.58 -16.10
N LEU A 164 2.89 2.88 -14.98
CA LEU A 164 2.79 3.48 -13.65
C LEU A 164 4.03 4.35 -13.35
N LEU A 165 5.22 3.84 -13.66
CA LEU A 165 6.47 4.59 -13.46
C LEU A 165 6.52 5.85 -14.34
N ALA A 166 6.14 5.76 -15.60
CA ALA A 166 6.05 6.91 -16.51
C ALA A 166 5.04 7.96 -16.01
N THR A 167 3.91 7.53 -15.49
CA THR A 167 2.89 8.42 -14.90
C THR A 167 3.46 9.19 -13.70
N PHE A 168 4.22 8.55 -12.82
CA PHE A 168 4.87 9.26 -11.71
C PHE A 168 5.93 10.25 -12.18
N ILE A 169 6.77 9.88 -13.15
CA ILE A 169 7.77 10.78 -13.72
C ILE A 169 7.07 12.01 -14.34
N ALA A 170 6.02 11.79 -15.14
CA ALA A 170 5.24 12.87 -15.74
C ALA A 170 4.60 13.77 -14.66
N LEU A 171 4.05 13.20 -13.60
CA LEU A 171 3.45 13.93 -12.48
C LEU A 171 4.51 14.82 -11.79
N PHE A 172 5.69 14.28 -11.48
CA PHE A 172 6.76 15.05 -10.84
C PHE A 172 7.29 16.19 -11.74
N ILE A 173 7.42 15.95 -13.04
CA ILE A 173 7.79 16.99 -14.01
C ILE A 173 6.69 18.07 -14.06
N PHE A 174 5.42 17.67 -14.13
CA PHE A 174 4.28 18.59 -14.17
C PHE A 174 4.24 19.49 -12.92
N ILE A 175 4.32 18.89 -11.73
CA ILE A 175 4.29 19.65 -10.46
C ILE A 175 5.55 20.54 -10.34
N GLY A 176 6.71 20.03 -10.75
CA GLY A 176 7.95 20.81 -10.76
C GLY A 176 7.91 22.01 -11.71
N THR A 177 7.21 21.88 -12.83
CA THR A 177 7.01 23.01 -13.78
C THR A 177 5.95 23.99 -13.28
N LEU A 178 4.86 23.51 -12.69
CA LEU A 178 3.83 24.36 -12.05
C LEU A 178 4.43 25.26 -10.95
N GLY A 179 5.32 24.72 -10.12
CA GLY A 179 5.99 25.50 -9.07
C GLY A 179 6.96 26.56 -9.57
N ARG A 180 7.23 26.63 -10.89
CA ARG A 180 8.02 27.70 -11.52
C ARG A 180 7.15 28.84 -12.06
N ILE A 181 5.84 28.68 -12.08
CA ILE A 181 4.91 29.70 -12.56
C ILE A 181 4.61 30.65 -11.38
N PRO A 182 4.84 31.96 -11.47
CA PRO A 182 4.69 32.90 -10.36
C PRO A 182 3.30 32.93 -9.72
N GLN A 183 2.28 32.46 -10.44
CA GLN A 183 0.89 32.42 -9.96
C GLN A 183 0.62 31.23 -9.03
N PHE A 184 1.54 30.25 -8.93
CA PHE A 184 1.40 29.04 -8.11
C PHE A 184 2.55 28.85 -7.09
N SER A 185 3.42 29.84 -6.94
CA SER A 185 4.55 29.85 -5.99
C SER A 185 4.19 30.52 -4.67
#